data_8ab5711b970a27a35a13fa518c9b37cb
#
_entry.id   8ab5711b970a27a35a13fa518c9b37cb
#
_cell.length_a   1.000
_cell.length_b   1.000
_cell.length_c   1.000
_cell.angle_alpha   90.00
_cell.angle_beta   90.00
_cell.angle_gamma   90.00
#
_symmetry.space_group_name_H-M   'P 1'
#
loop_
_entity.id
_entity.type
_entity.pdbx_description
1 polymer ?
#
loop_
_entity_poly.entity_id
_entity_poly.type
_entity_poly.pdbx_seq_one_letter_code
_entity_poly.pdbx_strand_id
1 'polypeptide(L)'
;MQLTLERSGYATLNIDYQSRRGTLETLAENIRPAIELFVSGLSNSVHFVGHSMGGLLARVYLARYRPEQLGRVVMLGTPNGGSEIADRLKNISAYRAFFGPAGQQLGTQRDSAIAALFPPVDYPVGIIAGDRSIDPIASAFLPKPHDGRVSVANTRLDGMADHVVIATAHPWLMRNSLAIEQTIAFLRDGRFRR
;
A
#
# COMPACT_ATOMS: atom_id res chain seq x y z
N MET A 1 -2.44 -1.11 14.31
CA MET A 1 -2.45 0.16 13.55
C MET A 1 -3.65 1.02 13.93
N GLN A 2 -4.89 0.69 13.56
CA GLN A 2 -6.09 1.53 13.79
C GLN A 2 -6.20 2.07 15.24
N LEU A 3 -6.29 1.18 16.22
CA LEU A 3 -6.40 1.57 17.64
C LEU A 3 -5.28 2.52 18.13
N THR A 4 -4.09 2.39 17.55
CA THR A 4 -2.97 3.26 17.93
C THR A 4 -3.10 4.64 17.28
N LEU A 5 -3.58 4.71 16.03
CA LEU A 5 -3.92 5.98 15.39
C LEU A 5 -5.02 6.71 16.14
N GLU A 6 -6.08 6.01 16.55
CA GLU A 6 -7.18 6.59 17.35
C GLU A 6 -6.66 7.14 18.70
N ARG A 7 -5.81 6.39 19.40
CA ARG A 7 -5.15 6.87 20.63
C ARG A 7 -4.22 8.06 20.40
N SER A 8 -3.76 8.25 19.17
CA SER A 8 -2.94 9.40 18.76
C SER A 8 -3.78 10.59 18.27
N GLY A 9 -5.11 10.54 18.41
CA GLY A 9 -6.02 11.63 18.08
C GLY A 9 -6.56 11.64 16.65
N TYR A 10 -6.32 10.59 15.86
CA TYR A 10 -6.89 10.48 14.51
C TYR A 10 -8.28 9.86 14.55
N ALA A 11 -9.25 10.46 13.88
CA ALA A 11 -10.44 9.74 13.45
C ALA A 11 -10.04 8.74 12.35
N THR A 12 -10.53 7.50 12.42
CA THR A 12 -10.12 6.46 11.48
C THR A 12 -11.30 5.79 10.79
N LEU A 13 -11.15 5.52 9.50
CA LEU A 13 -12.01 4.63 8.73
C LEU A 13 -11.16 3.44 8.28
N ASN A 14 -11.47 2.26 8.81
CA ASN A 14 -10.86 1.01 8.36
C ASN A 14 -11.75 0.36 7.31
N ILE A 15 -11.26 0.31 6.07
CA ILE A 15 -12.03 -0.19 4.93
C ILE A 15 -11.71 -1.66 4.71
N ASP A 16 -12.71 -2.50 4.88
CA ASP A 16 -12.69 -3.88 4.39
C ASP A 16 -13.23 -3.91 2.96
N TYR A 17 -12.49 -4.50 2.04
CA TYR A 17 -12.87 -4.61 0.64
C TYR A 17 -12.60 -6.01 0.08
N GLN A 18 -13.44 -6.44 -0.84
CA GLN A 18 -13.36 -7.78 -1.43
C GLN A 18 -12.22 -7.86 -2.45
N SER A 19 -10.99 -7.88 -1.98
CA SER A 19 -9.75 -7.78 -2.76
C SER A 19 -9.63 -8.76 -3.94
N ARG A 20 -10.41 -9.83 -3.95
CA ARG A 20 -10.39 -10.88 -4.98
C ARG A 20 -11.47 -10.72 -6.05
N ARG A 21 -12.42 -9.78 -5.89
CA ARG A 21 -13.63 -9.70 -6.72
C ARG A 21 -13.65 -8.57 -7.74
N GLY A 22 -12.51 -7.95 -8.03
CA GLY A 22 -12.45 -6.89 -9.03
C GLY A 22 -11.03 -6.50 -9.36
N THR A 23 -10.89 -5.65 -10.36
CA THR A 23 -9.66 -4.93 -10.68
C THR A 23 -9.43 -3.82 -9.65
N LEU A 24 -8.24 -3.24 -9.61
CA LEU A 24 -7.96 -2.11 -8.71
C LEU A 24 -8.89 -0.93 -8.96
N GLU A 25 -9.29 -0.70 -10.22
CA GLU A 25 -10.25 0.35 -10.58
C GLU A 25 -11.64 0.08 -9.99
N THR A 26 -12.15 -1.14 -10.17
CA THR A 26 -13.45 -1.54 -9.60
C THR A 26 -13.42 -1.47 -8.07
N LEU A 27 -12.31 -1.88 -7.46
CA LEU A 27 -12.15 -1.79 -6.01
C LEU A 27 -12.11 -0.34 -5.54
N ALA A 28 -11.45 0.56 -6.28
CA ALA A 28 -11.41 2.00 -5.98
C ALA A 28 -12.82 2.63 -6.05
N GLU A 29 -13.62 2.25 -7.04
CA GLU A 29 -15.02 2.67 -7.14
C GLU A 29 -15.86 2.16 -5.97
N ASN A 30 -15.67 0.90 -5.58
CA ASN A 30 -16.45 0.28 -4.50
C ASN A 30 -16.17 0.89 -3.11
N ILE A 31 -14.93 1.33 -2.85
CA ILE A 31 -14.59 1.97 -1.56
C ILE A 31 -14.92 3.46 -1.54
N ARG A 32 -15.17 4.08 -2.69
CA ARG A 32 -15.41 5.50 -2.85
C ARG A 32 -16.53 6.04 -1.95
N PRO A 33 -17.75 5.47 -1.92
CA PRO A 33 -18.84 6.02 -1.12
C PRO A 33 -18.52 6.09 0.38
N ALA A 34 -17.81 5.08 0.89
CA ALA A 34 -17.41 5.05 2.30
C ALA A 34 -16.40 6.13 2.64
N ILE A 35 -15.44 6.38 1.73
CA ILE A 35 -14.45 7.46 1.89
C ILE A 35 -15.13 8.82 1.79
N GLU A 36 -15.96 9.05 0.79
CA GLU A 36 -16.67 10.32 0.61
C GLU A 36 -17.56 10.66 1.82
N LEU A 37 -18.29 9.68 2.34
CA LEU A 37 -19.08 9.86 3.56
C LEU A 37 -18.21 10.20 4.77
N PHE A 38 -17.08 9.51 4.94
CA PHE A 38 -16.15 9.78 6.04
C PHE A 38 -15.54 11.19 5.93
N VAL A 39 -15.11 11.57 4.73
CA VAL A 39 -14.46 12.87 4.46
C VAL A 39 -15.44 14.03 4.58
N SER A 40 -16.70 13.86 4.20
CA SER A 40 -17.71 14.94 4.26
C SER A 40 -17.96 15.51 5.65
N GLY A 41 -17.66 14.72 6.69
CA GLY A 41 -17.77 15.15 8.09
C GLY A 41 -16.49 15.77 8.67
N LEU A 42 -15.44 15.93 7.86
CA LEU A 42 -14.13 16.37 8.35
C LEU A 42 -13.76 17.75 7.80
N SER A 43 -13.23 18.59 8.69
CA SER A 43 -12.62 19.89 8.32
C SER A 43 -11.08 19.81 8.25
N ASN A 44 -10.49 18.70 8.66
CA ASN A 44 -9.04 18.51 8.74
C ASN A 44 -8.51 17.69 7.57
N SER A 45 -7.18 17.67 7.44
CA SER A 45 -6.52 16.85 6.42
C SER A 45 -6.84 15.36 6.56
N VAL A 46 -7.09 14.72 5.43
CA VAL A 46 -7.35 13.27 5.31
C VAL A 46 -6.07 12.57 4.88
N HIS A 47 -5.68 11.57 5.64
CA HIS A 47 -4.49 10.77 5.38
C HIS A 47 -4.86 9.36 4.95
N PHE A 48 -4.00 8.74 4.16
CA PHE A 48 -4.19 7.34 3.74
C PHE A 48 -3.06 6.47 4.28
N VAL A 49 -3.41 5.30 4.79
CA VAL A 49 -2.45 4.27 5.21
C VAL A 49 -2.82 2.97 4.52
N GLY A 50 -1.97 2.51 3.61
CA GLY A 50 -2.19 1.30 2.83
C GLY A 50 -1.12 0.24 3.07
N HIS A 51 -1.54 -1.02 3.28
CA HIS A 51 -0.62 -2.15 3.36
C HIS A 51 -0.70 -3.00 2.10
N SER A 52 0.45 -3.39 1.57
CA SER A 52 0.53 -4.27 0.41
C SER A 52 -0.28 -3.73 -0.78
N MET A 53 -1.18 -4.51 -1.35
CA MET A 53 -2.10 -4.09 -2.40
C MET A 53 -2.98 -2.88 -1.99
N GLY A 54 -3.25 -2.70 -0.70
CA GLY A 54 -4.00 -1.54 -0.20
C GLY A 54 -3.32 -0.20 -0.49
N GLY A 55 -1.98 -0.16 -0.57
CA GLY A 55 -1.25 1.02 -1.01
C GLY A 55 -1.43 1.32 -2.51
N LEU A 56 -1.45 0.28 -3.36
CA LEU A 56 -1.77 0.44 -4.79
C LEU A 56 -3.22 0.88 -4.99
N LEU A 57 -4.15 0.30 -4.23
CA LEU A 57 -5.56 0.72 -4.25
C LEU A 57 -5.72 2.19 -3.87
N ALA A 58 -5.00 2.64 -2.83
CA ALA A 58 -4.98 4.06 -2.46
C ALA A 58 -4.45 4.95 -3.61
N ARG A 59 -3.41 4.53 -4.33
CA ARG A 59 -2.90 5.27 -5.50
C ARG A 59 -3.95 5.38 -6.61
N VAL A 60 -4.61 4.27 -6.95
CA VAL A 60 -5.67 4.27 -7.99
C VAL A 60 -6.85 5.14 -7.55
N TYR A 61 -7.26 5.05 -6.28
CA TYR A 61 -8.31 5.90 -5.73
C TYR A 61 -7.94 7.39 -5.82
N LEU A 62 -6.74 7.77 -5.37
CA LEU A 62 -6.28 9.16 -5.36
C LEU A 62 -6.06 9.73 -6.76
N ALA A 63 -5.72 8.90 -7.74
CA ALA A 63 -5.63 9.32 -9.14
C ALA A 63 -6.99 9.74 -9.75
N ARG A 64 -8.10 9.20 -9.22
CA ARG A 64 -9.45 9.38 -9.76
C ARG A 64 -10.36 10.24 -8.89
N TYR A 65 -10.25 10.10 -7.58
CA TYR A 65 -11.24 10.59 -6.59
C TYR A 65 -10.57 11.33 -5.44
N ARG A 66 -9.49 12.03 -5.71
CA ARG A 66 -8.67 12.71 -4.72
C ARG A 66 -9.48 13.68 -3.86
N PRO A 67 -9.54 13.51 -2.53
CA PRO A 67 -10.15 14.52 -1.65
C PRO A 67 -9.38 15.83 -1.69
N GLU A 68 -10.08 16.95 -1.64
CA GLU A 68 -9.46 18.29 -1.59
C GLU A 68 -8.55 18.45 -0.37
N GLN A 69 -8.94 17.82 0.77
CA GLN A 69 -8.20 17.88 2.02
C GLN A 69 -7.10 16.80 2.09
N LEU A 70 -6.65 16.23 0.96
CA LEU A 70 -5.60 15.22 0.98
C LEU A 70 -4.35 15.74 1.71
N GLY A 71 -3.98 15.04 2.78
CA GLY A 71 -2.77 15.27 3.54
C GLY A 71 -1.62 14.36 3.07
N ARG A 72 -1.31 13.33 3.84
CA ARG A 72 -0.17 12.44 3.62
C ARG A 72 -0.61 11.00 3.39
N VAL A 73 0.23 10.26 2.69
CA VAL A 73 0.01 8.83 2.39
C VAL A 73 1.16 8.03 2.97
N VAL A 74 0.86 6.94 3.67
CA VAL A 74 1.87 5.97 4.13
C VAL A 74 1.58 4.60 3.50
N MET A 75 2.58 4.02 2.89
CA MET A 75 2.50 2.71 2.24
C MET A 75 3.42 1.72 2.93
N LEU A 76 2.87 0.61 3.41
CA LEU A 76 3.61 -0.45 4.11
C LEU A 76 3.72 -1.67 3.19
N GLY A 77 4.94 -2.04 2.80
CA GLY A 77 5.19 -3.22 1.96
C GLY A 77 4.43 -3.20 0.62
N THR A 78 4.12 -2.02 0.10
CA THR A 78 3.39 -1.88 -1.16
C THR A 78 4.30 -2.13 -2.35
N PRO A 79 3.91 -3.02 -3.29
CA PRO A 79 4.71 -3.32 -4.49
C PRO A 79 4.55 -2.22 -5.56
N ASN A 80 5.09 -1.03 -5.30
CA ASN A 80 5.00 0.11 -6.21
C ASN A 80 5.69 -0.17 -7.56
N GLY A 81 6.83 -0.86 -7.56
CA GLY A 81 7.52 -1.37 -8.74
C GLY A 81 7.00 -2.70 -9.27
N GLY A 82 5.93 -3.22 -8.68
CA GLY A 82 5.39 -4.54 -8.98
C GLY A 82 5.90 -5.64 -8.05
N SER A 83 5.37 -6.85 -8.22
CA SER A 83 5.72 -8.04 -7.44
C SER A 83 6.26 -9.13 -8.34
N GLU A 84 7.51 -9.53 -8.11
CA GLU A 84 8.16 -10.64 -8.82
C GLU A 84 7.44 -11.98 -8.58
N ILE A 85 6.81 -12.12 -7.40
CA ILE A 85 5.98 -13.29 -7.10
C ILE A 85 4.75 -13.31 -8.00
N ALA A 86 4.10 -12.15 -8.21
CA ALA A 86 2.96 -12.05 -9.10
C ALA A 86 3.35 -12.45 -10.53
N ASP A 87 4.50 -12.01 -11.03
CA ASP A 87 4.98 -12.37 -12.37
C ASP A 87 5.19 -13.87 -12.53
N ARG A 88 5.78 -14.52 -11.54
CA ARG A 88 6.04 -15.97 -11.57
C ARG A 88 4.78 -16.81 -11.45
N LEU A 89 3.82 -16.34 -10.68
CA LEU A 89 2.62 -17.10 -10.34
C LEU A 89 1.39 -16.74 -11.19
N LYS A 90 1.44 -15.68 -12.00
CA LYS A 90 0.29 -15.20 -12.81
C LYS A 90 -0.35 -16.25 -13.71
N ASN A 91 0.43 -17.24 -14.18
CA ASN A 91 -0.05 -18.31 -15.03
C ASN A 91 -0.58 -19.53 -14.24
N ILE A 92 -0.45 -19.54 -12.92
CA ILE A 92 -0.94 -20.62 -12.07
C ILE A 92 -2.41 -20.34 -11.71
N SER A 93 -3.29 -21.29 -12.08
CA SER A 93 -4.75 -21.14 -11.88
C SER A 93 -5.11 -20.93 -10.40
N ALA A 94 -4.44 -21.62 -9.49
CA ALA A 94 -4.63 -21.43 -8.04
C ALA A 94 -4.26 -20.02 -7.57
N TYR A 95 -3.18 -19.42 -8.11
CA TYR A 95 -2.81 -18.03 -7.83
C TYR A 95 -3.88 -17.06 -8.32
N ARG A 96 -4.35 -17.23 -9.56
CA ARG A 96 -5.40 -16.38 -10.15
C ARG A 96 -6.72 -16.48 -9.35
N ALA A 97 -7.11 -17.68 -8.95
CA ALA A 97 -8.31 -17.87 -8.13
C ALA A 97 -8.16 -17.24 -6.74
N PHE A 98 -6.95 -17.29 -6.16
CA PHE A 98 -6.71 -16.75 -4.82
C PHE A 98 -6.58 -15.22 -4.80
N PHE A 99 -5.87 -14.61 -5.76
CA PHE A 99 -5.60 -13.17 -5.78
C PHE A 99 -6.57 -12.37 -6.67
N GLY A 100 -7.37 -13.04 -7.49
CA GLY A 100 -8.38 -12.42 -8.33
C GLY A 100 -7.82 -11.48 -9.43
N PRO A 101 -8.70 -10.68 -10.05
CA PRO A 101 -8.30 -9.75 -11.11
C PRO A 101 -7.28 -8.69 -10.67
N ALA A 102 -7.44 -8.11 -9.47
CA ALA A 102 -6.47 -7.14 -8.94
C ALA A 102 -5.08 -7.76 -8.78
N GLY A 103 -4.98 -9.05 -8.42
CA GLY A 103 -3.71 -9.77 -8.33
C GLY A 103 -2.94 -9.85 -9.65
N GLN A 104 -3.64 -9.83 -10.79
CA GLN A 104 -3.03 -9.81 -12.12
C GLN A 104 -2.39 -8.45 -12.46
N GLN A 105 -2.83 -7.38 -11.81
CA GLN A 105 -2.31 -6.02 -12.00
C GLN A 105 -1.07 -5.73 -11.12
N LEU A 106 -0.64 -6.70 -10.27
CA LEU A 106 0.48 -6.53 -9.36
C LEU A 106 1.85 -6.82 -9.98
N GLY A 107 1.93 -7.29 -11.21
CA GLY A 107 3.20 -7.65 -11.86
C GLY A 107 4.17 -6.48 -12.02
N THR A 108 5.46 -6.81 -12.24
CA THR A 108 6.51 -5.81 -12.55
C THR A 108 6.43 -5.33 -13.99
N GLN A 109 5.95 -6.20 -14.90
CA GLN A 109 5.71 -5.86 -16.30
C GLN A 109 4.28 -5.35 -16.46
N ARG A 110 4.13 -4.04 -16.47
CA ARG A 110 2.83 -3.38 -16.65
C ARG A 110 2.70 -2.93 -18.10
N ASP A 111 1.64 -3.35 -18.77
CA ASP A 111 1.24 -2.75 -20.05
C ASP A 111 0.83 -1.28 -19.85
N SER A 112 0.59 -0.57 -20.95
CA SER A 112 0.24 0.84 -20.92
C SER A 112 -1.05 1.12 -20.14
N ALA A 113 -2.02 0.20 -20.17
CA ALA A 113 -3.29 0.37 -19.47
C ALA A 113 -3.09 0.26 -17.94
N ILE A 114 -2.35 -0.76 -17.49
CA ILE A 114 -2.02 -0.92 -16.06
C ILE A 114 -1.09 0.20 -15.59
N ALA A 115 -0.12 0.62 -16.40
CA ALA A 115 0.79 1.71 -16.05
C ALA A 115 0.03 3.03 -15.86
N ALA A 116 -0.99 3.31 -16.67
CA ALA A 116 -1.83 4.51 -16.58
C ALA A 116 -2.63 4.60 -15.27
N LEU A 117 -2.82 3.49 -14.54
CA LEU A 117 -3.47 3.50 -13.23
C LEU A 117 -2.61 4.14 -12.13
N PHE A 118 -1.31 4.26 -12.37
CA PHE A 118 -0.34 4.69 -11.38
C PHE A 118 0.43 5.93 -11.87
N PRO A 119 -0.24 7.09 -12.05
CA PRO A 119 0.45 8.31 -12.42
C PRO A 119 1.52 8.68 -11.37
N PRO A 120 2.47 9.56 -11.74
CA PRO A 120 3.40 10.14 -10.79
C PRO A 120 2.67 10.73 -9.58
N VAL A 121 3.24 10.57 -8.39
CA VAL A 121 2.64 11.12 -7.17
C VAL A 121 3.09 12.58 -6.99
N ASP A 122 2.15 13.44 -6.65
CA ASP A 122 2.31 14.87 -6.41
C ASP A 122 1.85 15.27 -4.99
N TYR A 123 1.77 14.27 -4.10
CA TYR A 123 1.43 14.41 -2.69
C TYR A 123 2.46 13.71 -1.80
N PRO A 124 2.62 14.11 -0.52
CA PRO A 124 3.64 13.52 0.34
C PRO A 124 3.38 12.04 0.61
N VAL A 125 4.30 11.17 0.19
CA VAL A 125 4.24 9.71 0.38
C VAL A 125 5.44 9.24 1.19
N GLY A 126 5.17 8.55 2.30
CA GLY A 126 6.16 7.81 3.07
C GLY A 126 6.03 6.31 2.82
N ILE A 127 7.14 5.63 2.65
CA ILE A 127 7.17 4.20 2.37
C ILE A 127 7.91 3.46 3.48
N ILE A 128 7.25 2.45 4.04
CA ILE A 128 7.82 1.54 5.03
C ILE A 128 7.98 0.17 4.37
N ALA A 129 9.21 -0.30 4.23
CA ALA A 129 9.52 -1.63 3.72
C ALA A 129 9.92 -2.58 4.86
N GLY A 130 9.61 -3.87 4.72
CA GLY A 130 10.17 -4.93 5.54
C GLY A 130 11.37 -5.59 4.87
N ASP A 131 12.30 -6.14 5.64
CA ASP A 131 13.50 -6.83 5.13
C ASP A 131 13.69 -8.25 5.69
N ARG A 132 12.69 -8.80 6.36
CA ARG A 132 12.70 -10.17 6.89
C ARG A 132 11.67 -11.04 6.19
N SER A 133 12.01 -12.28 5.94
CA SER A 133 11.08 -13.26 5.38
C SER A 133 10.92 -14.45 6.33
N ILE A 134 9.68 -14.90 6.42
CA ILE A 134 9.30 -16.16 7.06
C ILE A 134 8.93 -17.24 6.03
N ASP A 135 9.00 -16.90 4.75
CA ASP A 135 8.64 -17.77 3.63
C ASP A 135 9.91 -18.19 2.89
N PRO A 136 10.40 -19.44 3.08
CA PRO A 136 11.62 -19.91 2.43
C PRO A 136 11.47 -20.04 0.91
N ILE A 137 10.26 -20.34 0.41
CA ILE A 137 9.99 -20.46 -1.02
C ILE A 137 10.08 -19.08 -1.67
N ALA A 138 9.36 -18.09 -1.13
CA ALA A 138 9.45 -16.72 -1.61
C ALA A 138 10.90 -16.19 -1.54
N SER A 139 11.64 -16.55 -0.49
CA SER A 139 13.03 -16.13 -0.30
C SER A 139 14.00 -16.66 -1.35
N ALA A 140 13.66 -17.76 -2.00
CA ALA A 140 14.47 -18.31 -3.11
C ALA A 140 14.29 -17.53 -4.43
N PHE A 141 13.22 -16.73 -4.53
CA PHE A 141 12.83 -16.09 -5.80
C PHE A 141 12.84 -14.57 -5.77
N LEU A 142 12.81 -13.96 -4.58
CA LEU A 142 12.81 -12.51 -4.44
C LEU A 142 14.22 -11.93 -4.35
N PRO A 143 14.48 -10.81 -5.04
CA PRO A 143 15.70 -10.04 -4.81
C PRO A 143 15.80 -9.58 -3.35
N LYS A 144 16.98 -9.73 -2.76
CA LYS A 144 17.25 -9.30 -1.37
C LYS A 144 17.65 -7.83 -1.32
N PRO A 145 17.31 -7.14 -0.23
CA PRO A 145 16.45 -7.54 0.88
C PRO A 145 14.96 -7.52 0.51
N HIS A 146 14.14 -8.35 1.18
CA HIS A 146 12.70 -8.44 0.96
C HIS A 146 11.96 -8.88 2.23
N ASP A 147 10.65 -8.63 2.30
CA ASP A 147 9.78 -8.97 3.43
C ASP A 147 9.08 -10.34 3.30
N GLY A 148 9.41 -11.09 2.25
CA GLY A 148 8.78 -12.38 1.91
C GLY A 148 7.66 -12.27 0.87
N ARG A 149 7.30 -11.05 0.44
CA ARG A 149 6.30 -10.81 -0.61
C ARG A 149 6.76 -9.75 -1.61
N VAL A 150 7.47 -8.72 -1.14
CA VAL A 150 7.92 -7.60 -1.95
C VAL A 150 9.38 -7.32 -1.62
N SER A 151 10.22 -7.13 -2.64
CA SER A 151 11.59 -6.67 -2.44
C SER A 151 11.60 -5.21 -1.99
N VAL A 152 12.56 -4.83 -1.15
CA VAL A 152 12.73 -3.43 -0.70
C VAL A 152 12.86 -2.49 -1.90
N ALA A 153 13.53 -2.93 -2.97
CA ALA A 153 13.64 -2.16 -4.21
C ALA A 153 12.27 -1.84 -4.82
N ASN A 154 11.38 -2.84 -4.90
CA ASN A 154 10.05 -2.68 -5.50
C ASN A 154 9.02 -1.99 -4.60
N THR A 155 9.36 -1.71 -3.33
CA THR A 155 8.53 -0.80 -2.52
C THR A 155 8.72 0.66 -2.90
N ARG A 156 9.87 1.03 -3.49
CA ARG A 156 10.20 2.42 -3.84
C ARG A 156 9.24 2.98 -4.89
N LEU A 157 9.09 4.29 -4.83
CA LEU A 157 8.22 5.06 -5.70
C LEU A 157 8.89 6.40 -6.02
N ASP A 158 8.97 6.76 -7.29
CA ASP A 158 9.47 8.06 -7.69
C ASP A 158 8.55 9.17 -7.13
N GLY A 159 9.16 10.21 -6.59
CA GLY A 159 8.44 11.29 -5.90
C GLY A 159 8.07 10.99 -4.44
N MET A 160 8.43 9.82 -3.89
CA MET A 160 8.26 9.57 -2.45
C MET A 160 9.04 10.58 -1.60
N ALA A 161 8.44 11.06 -0.52
CA ALA A 161 9.06 12.02 0.38
C ALA A 161 10.10 11.36 1.30
N ASP A 162 9.84 10.13 1.74
CA ASP A 162 10.75 9.39 2.62
C ASP A 162 10.56 7.88 2.49
N HIS A 163 11.61 7.12 2.84
CA HIS A 163 11.61 5.67 2.81
C HIS A 163 12.39 5.10 3.99
N VAL A 164 11.79 4.15 4.71
CA VAL A 164 12.44 3.45 5.83
C VAL A 164 12.28 1.94 5.69
N VAL A 165 13.33 1.21 6.09
CA VAL A 165 13.33 -0.26 6.12
C VAL A 165 13.29 -0.72 7.58
N ILE A 166 12.39 -1.65 7.87
CA ILE A 166 12.16 -2.19 9.21
C ILE A 166 12.39 -3.70 9.20
N ALA A 167 13.05 -4.21 10.22
CA ALA A 167 13.35 -5.64 10.38
C ALA A 167 12.08 -6.43 10.72
N THR A 168 11.20 -6.63 9.73
CA THR A 168 9.94 -7.35 9.88
C THR A 168 9.52 -8.02 8.58
N ALA A 169 8.67 -9.06 8.69
CA ALA A 169 8.09 -9.74 7.53
C ALA A 169 6.75 -9.09 7.12
N HIS A 170 6.38 -9.29 5.86
CA HIS A 170 5.21 -8.70 5.22
C HIS A 170 3.91 -8.73 6.05
N PRO A 171 3.46 -9.88 6.58
CA PRO A 171 2.19 -9.95 7.31
C PRO A 171 2.23 -9.24 8.67
N TRP A 172 3.42 -8.93 9.17
CA TRP A 172 3.59 -8.28 10.46
C TRP A 172 3.75 -6.76 10.40
N LEU A 173 3.96 -6.17 9.22
CA LEU A 173 4.14 -4.73 9.04
C LEU A 173 3.06 -3.89 9.75
N MET A 174 1.78 -4.26 9.60
CA MET A 174 0.65 -3.54 10.21
C MET A 174 0.56 -3.69 11.74
N ARG A 175 1.30 -4.64 12.32
CA ARG A 175 1.29 -4.94 13.76
C ARG A 175 2.63 -4.62 14.43
N ASN A 176 3.67 -4.35 13.65
CA ASN A 176 4.99 -4.00 14.17
C ASN A 176 4.95 -2.62 14.82
N SER A 177 5.41 -2.51 16.07
CA SER A 177 5.36 -1.26 16.85
C SER A 177 6.14 -0.15 16.17
N LEU A 178 7.35 -0.45 15.68
CA LEU A 178 8.18 0.53 14.99
C LEU A 178 7.52 1.02 13.69
N ALA A 179 6.88 0.11 12.91
CA ALA A 179 6.15 0.52 11.70
C ALA A 179 4.97 1.44 12.05
N ILE A 180 4.27 1.18 13.16
CA ILE A 180 3.18 2.02 13.63
C ILE A 180 3.71 3.40 14.08
N GLU A 181 4.79 3.43 14.85
CA GLU A 181 5.42 4.68 15.29
C GLU A 181 5.91 5.52 14.10
N GLN A 182 6.54 4.89 13.14
CA GLN A 182 6.98 5.56 11.91
C GLN A 182 5.80 6.07 11.08
N THR A 183 4.72 5.30 11.00
CA THR A 183 3.48 5.76 10.34
C THR A 183 2.96 7.04 11.00
N ILE A 184 2.82 7.07 12.33
CA ILE A 184 2.36 8.24 13.07
C ILE A 184 3.30 9.43 12.88
N ALA A 185 4.62 9.18 12.93
CA ALA A 185 5.62 10.23 12.72
C ALA A 185 5.47 10.85 11.32
N PHE A 186 5.35 10.02 10.27
CA PHE A 186 5.17 10.53 8.92
C PHE A 186 3.85 11.28 8.74
N LEU A 187 2.74 10.77 9.27
CA LEU A 187 1.45 11.45 9.19
C LEU A 187 1.48 12.83 9.87
N ARG A 188 2.26 12.97 10.94
CA ARG A 188 2.37 14.23 11.69
C ARG A 188 3.41 15.18 11.08
N ASP A 189 4.61 14.67 10.73
CA ASP A 189 5.79 15.49 10.46
C ASP A 189 6.19 15.49 8.96
N GLY A 190 5.63 14.58 8.13
CA GLY A 190 5.98 14.40 6.72
C GLY A 190 7.32 13.68 6.50
N ARG A 191 7.91 13.11 7.54
CA ARG A 191 9.17 12.35 7.52
C ARG A 191 9.17 11.27 8.60
N PHE A 192 9.96 10.23 8.38
CA PHE A 192 10.21 9.21 9.38
C PHE A 192 11.23 9.68 10.43
N ARG A 193 11.16 9.11 11.61
CA ARG A 193 12.17 9.31 12.66
C ARG A 193 13.42 8.47 12.33
N ARG A 194 14.58 9.08 12.51
CA ARG A 194 15.90 8.46 12.40
C ARG A 194 16.63 8.59 13.71
#